data_2b3c3c12ff358e26dd4965654f595a83
#
_entry.id   2b3c3c12ff358e26dd4965654f595a83
#
_cell.length_a   1.000
_cell.length_b   1.000
_cell.length_c   1.000
_cell.angle_alpha   90.00
_cell.angle_beta   90.00
_cell.angle_gamma   90.00
#
_symmetry.space_group_name_H-M   'P 1'
#
loop_
_entity.id
_entity.type
_entity.pdbx_description
1 polymer ?
#
loop_
_entity_poly.entity_id
_entity_poly.type
_entity_poly.pdbx_seq_one_letter_code
_entity_poly.pdbx_strand_id
1 'polypeptide(L)'
;MKKLIEYLRNCWKIEDLRQRILITFLFVAIYRFGSFVVLPGINPAALEKLQEQTAGGLMSILDMFSGGAFSNASIFALGIMPYISASIVMQLLAVAVPYFQKMQREGESGRKKIAWYTRVLTVAILFFQGPAYLTNLKMQAAGALSSGVSWSFFMITSAFILAAGSMFILWLGERITDRGIGNGVSIIIMIGIIARLPQAFMQELTSRFTAISGGGIVMFIVELLILYAVVCAAILLVQGVRRVPVQYAKRLVGNKQYGGSRQYIPLKLFAANVMPIIFAQALMFIPLTIVQFSTNSTNPVLQALLNRDSLLYNIVFAALIILFTYFYTAITLNPTQMAEDMKRNNGFIPGVKPGKATADYIDTVMSRITFPGSLFIAFIAVMPALASMLNVQQGFSQFFGGTSLLILVGVVIDTLTQIESHLMMRHYDGLLNSGRVRSTHNGVITAY
;
A
#
# COMPACT_ATOMS: atom_id res chain seq x y z
N MET A 1 -7.38 -11.55 25.25
CA MET A 1 -6.05 -12.19 25.27
C MET A 1 -6.11 -13.70 25.01
N LYS A 2 -6.92 -14.53 25.73
CA LYS A 2 -6.99 -15.99 25.50
C LYS A 2 -7.32 -16.37 24.03
N LYS A 3 -8.31 -15.74 23.41
CA LYS A 3 -8.69 -15.99 22.01
C LYS A 3 -7.56 -15.66 21.00
N LEU A 4 -6.79 -14.63 21.26
CA LEU A 4 -5.68 -14.20 20.39
C LEU A 4 -4.50 -15.19 20.48
N ILE A 5 -4.19 -15.66 21.69
CA ILE A 5 -3.17 -16.69 21.93
C ILE A 5 -3.59 -18.02 21.27
N GLU A 6 -4.86 -18.37 21.35
CA GLU A 6 -5.42 -19.58 20.73
C GLU A 6 -5.38 -19.48 19.21
N TYR A 7 -5.70 -18.31 18.63
CA TYR A 7 -5.58 -18.02 17.20
C TYR A 7 -4.13 -18.17 16.73
N LEU A 8 -3.17 -17.53 17.40
CA LEU A 8 -1.74 -17.65 17.08
C LEU A 8 -1.24 -19.10 17.20
N ARG A 9 -1.67 -19.83 18.23
CA ARG A 9 -1.34 -21.24 18.39
C ARG A 9 -1.89 -22.10 17.26
N ASN A 10 -3.09 -21.82 16.77
CA ASN A 10 -3.70 -22.52 15.65
C ASN A 10 -2.98 -22.21 14.33
N CYS A 11 -2.56 -20.95 14.10
CA CYS A 11 -1.72 -20.58 12.97
C CYS A 11 -0.39 -21.34 12.96
N TRP A 12 0.22 -21.52 14.15
CA TRP A 12 1.52 -22.20 14.28
C TRP A 12 1.44 -23.72 14.12
N LYS A 13 0.28 -24.34 14.37
CA LYS A 13 0.04 -25.76 14.20
C LYS A 13 -0.03 -26.20 12.73
N ILE A 14 -0.39 -25.31 11.82
CA ILE A 14 -0.49 -25.59 10.39
C ILE A 14 0.89 -25.41 9.77
N GLU A 15 1.49 -26.53 9.31
CA GLU A 15 2.85 -26.56 8.81
C GLU A 15 3.07 -25.63 7.59
N ASP A 16 2.17 -25.66 6.61
CA ASP A 16 2.23 -24.81 5.41
C ASP A 16 2.18 -23.33 5.78
N LEU A 17 1.27 -22.94 6.68
CA LEU A 17 1.14 -21.54 7.12
C LEU A 17 2.37 -21.08 7.92
N ARG A 18 2.91 -21.97 8.77
CA ARG A 18 4.14 -21.71 9.54
C ARG A 18 5.33 -21.48 8.59
N GLN A 19 5.51 -22.33 7.57
CA GLN A 19 6.58 -22.16 6.58
C GLN A 19 6.44 -20.84 5.83
N ARG A 20 5.25 -20.45 5.40
CA ARG A 20 4.99 -19.16 4.72
C ARG A 20 5.30 -17.96 5.62
N ILE A 21 4.91 -18.01 6.90
CA ILE A 21 5.25 -16.98 7.89
C ILE A 21 6.77 -16.86 8.04
N LEU A 22 7.47 -17.98 8.25
CA LEU A 22 8.92 -17.99 8.42
C LEU A 22 9.67 -17.46 7.19
N ILE A 23 9.23 -17.83 5.98
CA ILE A 23 9.78 -17.31 4.72
C ILE A 23 9.59 -15.79 4.63
N THR A 24 8.40 -15.29 4.98
CA THR A 24 8.12 -13.85 4.99
C THR A 24 9.04 -13.12 5.97
N PHE A 25 9.20 -13.64 7.18
CA PHE A 25 10.11 -13.06 8.18
C PHE A 25 11.58 -13.08 7.71
N LEU A 26 12.02 -14.16 7.08
CA LEU A 26 13.38 -14.27 6.56
C LEU A 26 13.65 -13.19 5.48
N PHE A 27 12.75 -13.04 4.52
CA PHE A 27 12.92 -12.05 3.46
C PHE A 27 12.84 -10.61 3.99
N VAL A 28 11.97 -10.36 4.97
CA VAL A 28 11.90 -9.07 5.67
C VAL A 28 13.20 -8.78 6.43
N ALA A 29 13.78 -9.77 7.10
CA ALA A 29 15.08 -9.61 7.77
C ALA A 29 16.21 -9.27 6.79
N ILE A 30 16.25 -9.93 5.62
CA ILE A 30 17.22 -9.61 4.54
C ILE A 30 17.04 -8.16 4.06
N TYR A 31 15.80 -7.73 3.82
CA TYR A 31 15.50 -6.36 3.45
C TYR A 31 15.98 -5.36 4.51
N ARG A 32 15.69 -5.61 5.78
CA ARG A 32 16.11 -4.73 6.88
C ARG A 32 17.63 -4.67 7.04
N PHE A 33 18.30 -5.81 6.93
CA PHE A 33 19.76 -5.84 6.95
C PHE A 33 20.36 -4.97 5.83
N GLY A 34 19.89 -5.13 4.59
CA GLY A 34 20.40 -4.35 3.47
C GLY A 34 20.11 -2.85 3.55
N SER A 35 19.06 -2.43 4.29
CA SER A 35 18.77 -1.01 4.50
C SER A 35 19.77 -0.28 5.41
N PHE A 36 20.64 -1.00 6.12
CA PHE A 36 21.74 -0.46 6.90
C PHE A 36 23.09 -0.51 6.18
N VAL A 37 23.19 -1.20 5.04
CA VAL A 37 24.43 -1.29 4.27
C VAL A 37 24.60 0.01 3.47
N VAL A 38 25.52 0.87 3.89
CA VAL A 38 25.80 2.16 3.26
C VAL A 38 26.48 1.98 1.90
N LEU A 39 26.24 2.89 0.96
CA LEU A 39 26.90 2.91 -0.35
C LEU A 39 28.43 3.03 -0.20
N PRO A 40 29.19 2.25 -0.99
CA PRO A 40 30.67 2.33 -0.97
C PRO A 40 31.15 3.74 -1.32
N GLY A 41 32.06 4.29 -0.52
CA GLY A 41 32.62 5.64 -0.72
C GLY A 41 31.92 6.75 0.04
N ILE A 42 30.91 6.44 0.87
CA ILE A 42 30.24 7.39 1.76
C ILE A 42 30.72 7.18 3.19
N ASN A 43 31.02 8.27 3.88
CA ASN A 43 31.36 8.27 5.30
C ASN A 43 30.07 8.29 6.15
N PRO A 44 29.77 7.24 6.95
CA PRO A 44 28.56 7.18 7.76
C PRO A 44 28.41 8.32 8.77
N ALA A 45 29.53 8.84 9.32
CA ALA A 45 29.50 9.93 10.30
C ALA A 45 28.97 11.26 9.73
N ALA A 46 29.08 11.47 8.41
CA ALA A 46 28.54 12.66 7.77
C ALA A 46 27.03 12.57 7.47
N LEU A 47 26.42 11.39 7.64
CA LEU A 47 25.00 11.16 7.37
C LEU A 47 24.06 11.64 8.49
N GLU A 48 24.57 11.88 9.71
CA GLU A 48 23.74 12.41 10.81
C GLU A 48 23.10 13.74 10.43
N LYS A 49 23.87 14.63 9.77
CA LYS A 49 23.33 15.91 9.26
C LYS A 49 22.26 15.72 8.18
N LEU A 50 22.38 14.67 7.37
CA LEU A 50 21.40 14.33 6.35
C LEU A 50 20.10 13.87 7.00
N GLN A 51 20.16 13.11 8.08
CA GLN A 51 18.96 12.65 8.80
C GLN A 51 18.16 13.82 9.38
N GLU A 52 18.83 14.82 9.95
CA GLU A 52 18.17 16.02 10.47
C GLU A 52 17.51 16.84 9.36
N GLN A 53 18.17 17.00 8.21
CA GLN A 53 17.62 17.73 7.06
C GLN A 53 16.50 16.97 6.34
N THR A 54 16.57 15.65 6.36
CA THR A 54 15.53 14.79 5.71
C THR A 54 14.30 14.64 6.60
N ALA A 55 14.37 14.98 7.89
CA ALA A 55 13.24 14.88 8.81
C ALA A 55 12.07 15.77 8.43
N GLY A 56 12.29 16.81 7.60
CA GLY A 56 11.25 17.74 7.13
C GLY A 56 10.93 17.60 5.65
N GLY A 57 9.70 17.98 5.26
CA GLY A 57 9.29 18.09 3.88
C GLY A 57 8.97 16.77 3.16
N LEU A 58 8.99 16.81 1.83
CA LEU A 58 8.64 15.66 0.97
C LEU A 58 9.67 14.52 1.02
N MET A 59 10.93 14.83 1.33
CA MET A 59 12.00 13.82 1.45
C MET A 59 11.77 12.87 2.62
N SER A 60 11.11 13.31 3.69
CA SER A 60 10.78 12.47 4.83
C SER A 60 9.82 11.33 4.45
N ILE A 61 8.99 11.54 3.42
CA ILE A 61 8.08 10.52 2.92
C ILE A 61 8.87 9.41 2.20
N LEU A 62 9.85 9.78 1.35
CA LEU A 62 10.73 8.80 0.69
C LEU A 62 11.51 7.99 1.72
N ASP A 63 12.03 8.66 2.74
CA ASP A 63 12.76 8.03 3.83
C ASP A 63 11.89 7.07 4.64
N MET A 64 10.62 7.42 4.87
CA MET A 64 9.69 6.57 5.57
C MET A 64 9.32 5.31 4.76
N PHE A 65 9.07 5.44 3.45
CA PHE A 65 8.80 4.29 2.58
C PHE A 65 10.00 3.37 2.40
N SER A 66 11.21 3.92 2.43
CA SER A 66 12.44 3.13 2.39
C SER A 66 12.84 2.57 3.76
N GLY A 67 12.10 2.93 4.84
CA GLY A 67 12.39 2.49 6.21
C GLY A 67 13.72 3.01 6.76
N GLY A 68 14.12 4.23 6.35
CA GLY A 68 15.37 4.85 6.75
C GLY A 68 16.55 4.58 5.80
N ALA A 69 16.34 3.79 4.76
CA ALA A 69 17.41 3.48 3.82
C ALA A 69 17.83 4.70 3.00
N PHE A 70 16.91 5.65 2.76
CA PHE A 70 17.16 6.88 2.04
C PHE A 70 18.11 7.80 2.81
N SER A 71 17.83 8.08 4.08
CA SER A 71 18.66 8.93 4.95
C SER A 71 20.00 8.29 5.33
N ASN A 72 20.03 6.95 5.37
CA ASN A 72 21.27 6.19 5.61
C ASN A 72 22.15 6.05 4.37
N ALA A 73 21.76 6.62 3.22
CA ALA A 73 22.45 6.45 1.95
C ALA A 73 22.82 4.99 1.65
N SER A 74 21.87 4.08 1.90
CA SER A 74 22.10 2.65 1.77
C SER A 74 21.97 2.16 0.31
N ILE A 75 22.37 0.92 0.08
CA ILE A 75 22.19 0.22 -1.21
C ILE A 75 20.71 0.21 -1.61
N PHE A 76 19.80 0.23 -0.63
CA PHE A 76 18.36 0.23 -0.81
C PHE A 76 17.72 1.62 -0.70
N ALA A 77 18.49 2.71 -0.85
CA ALA A 77 18.01 4.07 -0.64
C ALA A 77 16.78 4.45 -1.48
N LEU A 78 16.71 4.04 -2.74
CA LEU A 78 15.56 4.28 -3.61
C LEU A 78 14.36 3.37 -3.31
N GLY A 79 14.59 2.26 -2.58
CA GLY A 79 13.56 1.35 -2.16
C GLY A 79 12.75 0.78 -3.32
N ILE A 80 11.43 0.66 -3.12
CA ILE A 80 10.48 0.13 -4.08
C ILE A 80 9.74 1.23 -4.87
N MET A 81 10.00 2.53 -4.56
CA MET A 81 9.31 3.67 -5.18
C MET A 81 9.41 3.72 -6.71
N PRO A 82 10.58 3.45 -7.35
CA PRO A 82 10.68 3.43 -8.81
C PRO A 82 9.76 2.40 -9.46
N TYR A 83 9.61 1.24 -8.83
CA TYR A 83 8.68 0.20 -9.29
C TYR A 83 7.21 0.63 -9.15
N ILE A 84 6.86 1.28 -8.04
CA ILE A 84 5.50 1.81 -7.85
C ILE A 84 5.19 2.82 -8.96
N SER A 85 6.10 3.77 -9.22
CA SER A 85 5.94 4.75 -10.30
C SER A 85 5.79 4.09 -11.67
N ALA A 86 6.61 3.08 -11.97
CA ALA A 86 6.52 2.30 -13.21
C ALA A 86 5.18 1.56 -13.32
N SER A 87 4.74 0.93 -12.25
CA SER A 87 3.46 0.20 -12.19
C SER A 87 2.27 1.13 -12.43
N ILE A 88 2.31 2.34 -11.85
CA ILE A 88 1.32 3.38 -12.06
C ILE A 88 1.24 3.76 -13.55
N VAL A 89 2.37 4.08 -14.16
CA VAL A 89 2.44 4.44 -15.58
C VAL A 89 1.89 3.32 -16.46
N MET A 90 2.27 2.06 -16.17
CA MET A 90 1.77 0.91 -16.93
C MET A 90 0.26 0.69 -16.76
N GLN A 91 -0.30 0.91 -15.56
CA GLN A 91 -1.74 0.84 -15.33
C GLN A 91 -2.49 1.94 -16.10
N LEU A 92 -1.97 3.16 -16.12
CA LEU A 92 -2.54 4.26 -16.92
C LEU A 92 -2.46 3.95 -18.41
N LEU A 93 -1.35 3.43 -18.90
CA LEU A 93 -1.19 3.01 -20.29
C LEU A 93 -2.13 1.85 -20.67
N ALA A 94 -2.39 0.94 -19.75
CA ALA A 94 -3.33 -0.16 -19.97
C ALA A 94 -4.78 0.33 -20.15
N VAL A 95 -5.11 1.53 -19.67
CA VAL A 95 -6.42 2.16 -19.87
C VAL A 95 -6.41 3.07 -21.12
N ALA A 96 -5.34 3.86 -21.32
CA ALA A 96 -5.28 4.86 -22.37
C ALA A 96 -4.94 4.28 -23.75
N VAL A 97 -4.12 3.22 -23.82
CA VAL A 97 -3.59 2.68 -25.08
C VAL A 97 -4.24 1.34 -25.43
N PRO A 98 -4.93 1.21 -26.59
CA PRO A 98 -5.63 -0.01 -26.98
C PRO A 98 -4.76 -1.27 -27.01
N TYR A 99 -3.46 -1.11 -27.32
CA TYR A 99 -2.50 -2.22 -27.34
C TYR A 99 -2.35 -2.89 -25.95
N PHE A 100 -2.14 -2.10 -24.90
CA PHE A 100 -2.01 -2.62 -23.53
C PHE A 100 -3.36 -3.09 -22.99
N GLN A 101 -4.47 -2.45 -23.41
CA GLN A 101 -5.82 -2.89 -23.05
C GLN A 101 -6.13 -4.30 -23.58
N LYS A 102 -5.75 -4.60 -24.85
CA LYS A 102 -5.87 -5.96 -25.39
C LYS A 102 -5.04 -6.97 -24.61
N MET A 103 -3.79 -6.59 -24.31
CA MET A 103 -2.88 -7.43 -23.53
C MET A 103 -3.43 -7.75 -22.13
N GLN A 104 -4.09 -6.78 -21.46
CA GLN A 104 -4.74 -7.01 -20.17
C GLN A 104 -5.90 -8.01 -20.25
N ARG A 105 -6.60 -8.06 -21.39
CA ARG A 105 -7.69 -9.01 -21.66
C ARG A 105 -7.22 -10.41 -22.04
N GLU A 106 -5.95 -10.60 -22.44
CA GLU A 106 -5.35 -11.90 -22.78
C GLU A 106 -5.17 -12.84 -21.57
N GLY A 107 -5.55 -12.42 -20.37
CA GLY A 107 -5.48 -13.23 -19.16
C GLY A 107 -4.07 -13.32 -18.57
N GLU A 108 -3.63 -14.52 -18.17
CA GLU A 108 -2.37 -14.70 -17.44
C GLU A 108 -1.13 -14.40 -18.31
N SER A 109 -1.15 -14.75 -19.59
CA SER A 109 -0.07 -14.44 -20.52
C SER A 109 0.15 -12.94 -20.69
N GLY A 110 -0.96 -12.19 -20.85
CA GLY A 110 -0.91 -10.75 -20.97
C GLY A 110 -0.43 -10.06 -19.69
N ARG A 111 -0.85 -10.55 -18.52
CA ARG A 111 -0.36 -10.04 -17.22
C ARG A 111 1.14 -10.23 -17.06
N LYS A 112 1.70 -11.38 -17.47
CA LYS A 112 3.15 -11.64 -17.46
C LYS A 112 3.92 -10.65 -18.35
N LYS A 113 3.38 -10.34 -19.54
CA LYS A 113 3.99 -9.35 -20.47
C LYS A 113 3.96 -7.94 -19.85
N ILE A 114 2.82 -7.52 -19.28
CA ILE A 114 2.70 -6.22 -18.60
C ILE A 114 3.70 -6.13 -17.43
N ALA A 115 3.82 -7.16 -16.61
CA ALA A 115 4.80 -7.21 -15.53
C ALA A 115 6.25 -7.10 -16.05
N TRP A 116 6.58 -7.70 -17.18
CA TRP A 116 7.87 -7.54 -17.81
C TRP A 116 8.13 -6.09 -18.25
N TYR A 117 7.16 -5.45 -18.94
CA TYR A 117 7.26 -4.03 -19.30
C TYR A 117 7.41 -3.13 -18.08
N THR A 118 6.69 -3.42 -17.00
CA THR A 118 6.82 -2.69 -15.74
C THR A 118 8.24 -2.77 -15.19
N ARG A 119 8.88 -3.95 -15.21
CA ARG A 119 10.26 -4.12 -14.75
C ARG A 119 11.26 -3.35 -15.63
N VAL A 120 11.10 -3.40 -16.95
CA VAL A 120 11.96 -2.63 -17.87
C VAL A 120 11.81 -1.13 -17.62
N LEU A 121 10.59 -0.65 -17.46
CA LEU A 121 10.32 0.76 -17.15
C LEU A 121 10.89 1.15 -15.77
N THR A 122 10.83 0.24 -14.78
CA THR A 122 11.45 0.46 -13.46
C THR A 122 12.95 0.70 -13.60
N VAL A 123 13.64 -0.12 -14.40
CA VAL A 123 15.08 0.04 -14.63
C VAL A 123 15.38 1.39 -15.31
N ALA A 124 14.57 1.78 -16.30
CA ALA A 124 14.72 3.09 -16.94
C ALA A 124 14.56 4.24 -15.93
N ILE A 125 13.50 4.19 -15.08
CA ILE A 125 13.28 5.21 -14.04
C ILE A 125 14.44 5.24 -13.04
N LEU A 126 15.00 4.10 -12.66
CA LEU A 126 16.15 4.01 -11.74
C LEU A 126 17.39 4.72 -12.27
N PHE A 127 17.66 4.61 -13.57
CA PHE A 127 18.78 5.33 -14.19
C PHE A 127 18.60 6.84 -14.21
N PHE A 128 17.37 7.36 -14.13
CA PHE A 128 17.10 8.78 -13.95
C PHE A 128 17.12 9.22 -12.49
N GLN A 129 16.47 8.45 -11.61
CA GLN A 129 16.34 8.79 -10.19
C GLN A 129 17.62 8.55 -9.40
N GLY A 130 18.45 7.58 -9.77
CA GLY A 130 19.72 7.28 -9.12
C GLY A 130 20.69 8.48 -9.11
N PRO A 131 21.05 9.01 -10.27
CA PRO A 131 21.90 10.22 -10.35
C PRO A 131 21.27 11.44 -9.67
N ALA A 132 19.96 11.63 -9.77
CA ALA A 132 19.27 12.73 -9.09
C ALA A 132 19.39 12.62 -7.55
N TYR A 133 19.21 11.42 -7.01
CA TYR A 133 19.43 11.14 -5.59
C TYR A 133 20.87 11.42 -5.15
N LEU A 134 21.86 10.94 -5.90
CA LEU A 134 23.28 11.13 -5.59
C LEU A 134 23.69 12.60 -5.66
N THR A 135 23.15 13.36 -6.61
CA THR A 135 23.38 14.80 -6.71
C THR A 135 22.80 15.54 -5.50
N ASN A 136 21.59 15.17 -5.09
CA ASN A 136 20.97 15.73 -3.89
C ASN A 136 21.78 15.39 -2.63
N LEU A 137 22.23 14.15 -2.51
CA LEU A 137 23.10 13.70 -1.41
C LEU A 137 24.41 14.52 -1.32
N LYS A 138 25.02 14.82 -2.47
CA LYS A 138 26.22 15.68 -2.53
C LYS A 138 25.94 17.11 -2.06
N MET A 139 24.78 17.65 -2.39
CA MET A 139 24.38 19.02 -2.01
C MET A 139 24.07 19.13 -0.52
N GLN A 140 23.41 18.13 0.06
CA GLN A 140 22.95 18.13 1.45
C GLN A 140 24.05 17.66 2.41
N ALA A 141 24.87 16.70 2.03
CA ALA A 141 25.93 16.14 2.85
C ALA A 141 27.31 16.50 2.25
N ALA A 142 27.63 17.80 2.25
CA ALA A 142 28.95 18.27 1.84
C ALA A 142 30.04 17.65 2.73
N GLY A 143 30.92 16.82 2.13
CA GLY A 143 31.95 16.09 2.86
C GLY A 143 31.62 14.62 3.21
N ALA A 144 30.45 14.11 2.81
CA ALA A 144 30.13 12.69 2.96
C ALA A 144 30.94 11.79 2.01
N LEU A 145 31.49 12.34 0.96
CA LEU A 145 32.33 11.59 0.03
C LEU A 145 33.72 11.37 0.63
N SER A 146 34.21 10.13 0.61
CA SER A 146 35.56 9.80 1.03
C SER A 146 36.61 10.52 0.17
N SER A 147 37.60 11.13 0.81
CA SER A 147 38.70 11.81 0.13
C SER A 147 39.49 10.81 -0.73
N GLY A 148 39.43 10.96 -2.06
CA GLY A 148 40.14 10.10 -3.01
C GLY A 148 39.29 9.47 -4.10
N VAL A 149 37.96 9.60 -4.05
CA VAL A 149 37.05 9.07 -5.09
C VAL A 149 36.60 10.20 -6.01
N SER A 150 36.80 10.06 -7.34
CA SER A 150 36.28 11.03 -8.29
C SER A 150 34.77 10.99 -8.34
N TRP A 151 34.11 12.16 -8.38
CA TRP A 151 32.65 12.26 -8.38
C TRP A 151 32.00 11.49 -9.52
N SER A 152 32.57 11.57 -10.73
CA SER A 152 32.00 10.89 -11.89
C SER A 152 32.03 9.37 -11.77
N PHE A 153 33.10 8.81 -11.24
CA PHE A 153 33.22 7.38 -10.98
C PHE A 153 32.23 6.93 -9.89
N PHE A 154 32.16 7.70 -8.79
CA PHE A 154 31.20 7.44 -7.71
C PHE A 154 29.74 7.45 -8.23
N MET A 155 29.38 8.46 -9.02
CA MET A 155 28.01 8.61 -9.55
C MET A 155 27.60 7.40 -10.43
N ILE A 156 28.50 6.97 -11.33
CA ILE A 156 28.22 5.83 -12.22
C ILE A 156 28.09 4.54 -11.41
N THR A 157 29.07 4.23 -10.59
CA THR A 157 29.08 2.98 -9.79
C THR A 157 27.93 2.92 -8.82
N SER A 158 27.64 4.01 -8.10
CA SER A 158 26.53 4.06 -7.15
C SER A 158 25.15 4.02 -7.84
N ALA A 159 25.00 4.59 -9.05
CA ALA A 159 23.75 4.46 -9.81
C ALA A 159 23.46 3.00 -10.18
N PHE A 160 24.48 2.22 -10.60
CA PHE A 160 24.31 0.78 -10.85
C PHE A 160 24.01 0.00 -9.57
N ILE A 161 24.68 0.32 -8.46
CA ILE A 161 24.41 -0.34 -7.17
C ILE A 161 22.98 -0.06 -6.70
N LEU A 162 22.51 1.18 -6.78
CA LEU A 162 21.15 1.57 -6.43
C LEU A 162 20.11 0.87 -7.33
N ALA A 163 20.38 0.77 -8.63
CA ALA A 163 19.51 0.07 -9.56
C ALA A 163 19.44 -1.44 -9.22
N ALA A 164 20.57 -2.07 -8.97
CA ALA A 164 20.64 -3.47 -8.55
C ALA A 164 19.93 -3.69 -7.20
N GLY A 165 20.12 -2.80 -6.24
CA GLY A 165 19.47 -2.84 -4.92
C GLY A 165 17.95 -2.76 -5.02
N SER A 166 17.42 -1.81 -5.80
CA SER A 166 15.97 -1.66 -5.99
C SER A 166 15.36 -2.85 -6.73
N MET A 167 16.05 -3.39 -7.73
CA MET A 167 15.60 -4.62 -8.43
C MET A 167 15.64 -5.84 -7.51
N PHE A 168 16.60 -5.90 -6.60
CA PHE A 168 16.66 -6.96 -5.58
C PHE A 168 15.49 -6.86 -4.59
N ILE A 169 15.13 -5.65 -4.13
CA ILE A 169 13.95 -5.45 -3.29
C ILE A 169 12.67 -5.89 -4.02
N LEU A 170 12.54 -5.55 -5.30
CA LEU A 170 11.41 -6.00 -6.11
C LEU A 170 11.34 -7.52 -6.17
N TRP A 171 12.47 -8.17 -6.43
CA TRP A 171 12.55 -9.64 -6.43
C TRP A 171 12.19 -10.24 -5.06
N LEU A 172 12.63 -9.64 -3.94
CA LEU A 172 12.20 -10.05 -2.60
C LEU A 172 10.69 -9.93 -2.43
N GLY A 173 10.09 -8.82 -2.87
CA GLY A 173 8.64 -8.61 -2.83
C GLY A 173 7.87 -9.67 -3.62
N GLU A 174 8.32 -9.99 -4.83
CA GLU A 174 7.73 -11.07 -5.64
C GLU A 174 7.85 -12.44 -4.95
N ARG A 175 9.00 -12.73 -4.34
CA ARG A 175 9.20 -13.99 -3.60
C ARG A 175 8.34 -14.09 -2.36
N ILE A 176 8.11 -13.00 -1.64
CA ILE A 176 7.15 -12.96 -0.52
C ILE A 176 5.74 -13.23 -1.04
N THR A 177 5.34 -12.64 -2.17
CA THR A 177 4.02 -12.87 -2.76
C THR A 177 3.83 -14.34 -3.18
N ASP A 178 4.85 -14.95 -3.80
CA ASP A 178 4.78 -16.33 -4.31
C ASP A 178 4.80 -17.38 -3.20
N ARG A 179 5.68 -17.22 -2.21
CA ARG A 179 5.98 -18.25 -1.21
C ARG A 179 5.65 -17.86 0.23
N GLY A 180 5.37 -16.58 0.47
CA GLY A 180 5.02 -16.05 1.78
C GLY A 180 3.52 -15.86 1.97
N ILE A 181 3.17 -14.85 2.76
CA ILE A 181 1.80 -14.44 3.05
C ILE A 181 1.63 -12.99 2.57
N GLY A 182 0.49 -12.70 1.97
CA GLY A 182 0.13 -11.34 1.55
C GLY A 182 0.81 -10.88 0.27
N ASN A 183 0.63 -9.61 -0.05
CA ASN A 183 1.33 -8.96 -1.15
C ASN A 183 2.71 -8.50 -0.66
N GLY A 184 3.78 -9.09 -1.18
CA GLY A 184 5.13 -8.84 -0.70
C GLY A 184 5.60 -7.40 -0.88
N VAL A 185 5.22 -6.73 -1.96
CA VAL A 185 5.52 -5.31 -2.18
C VAL A 185 4.91 -4.47 -1.06
N SER A 186 3.64 -4.71 -0.76
CA SER A 186 2.91 -3.98 0.29
C SER A 186 3.49 -4.27 1.68
N ILE A 187 3.92 -5.50 1.95
CA ILE A 187 4.58 -5.88 3.21
C ILE A 187 5.91 -5.17 3.38
N ILE A 188 6.73 -5.07 2.33
CA ILE A 188 8.01 -4.35 2.39
C ILE A 188 7.79 -2.88 2.72
N ILE A 189 6.79 -2.24 2.11
CA ILE A 189 6.42 -0.85 2.39
C ILE A 189 5.96 -0.72 3.86
N MET A 190 5.07 -1.59 4.30
CA MET A 190 4.55 -1.61 5.67
C MET A 190 5.68 -1.73 6.70
N ILE A 191 6.63 -2.64 6.48
CA ILE A 191 7.79 -2.83 7.36
C ILE A 191 8.70 -1.59 7.36
N GLY A 192 8.87 -0.93 6.21
CA GLY A 192 9.57 0.36 6.13
C GLY A 192 8.92 1.41 7.03
N ILE A 193 7.60 1.53 6.97
CA ILE A 193 6.83 2.47 7.80
C ILE A 193 6.95 2.12 9.29
N ILE A 194 6.71 0.86 9.67
CA ILE A 194 6.78 0.40 11.07
C ILE A 194 8.18 0.62 11.66
N ALA A 195 9.21 0.46 10.87
CA ALA A 195 10.58 0.59 11.34
C ALA A 195 10.96 2.00 11.84
N ARG A 196 10.28 3.03 11.32
CA ARG A 196 10.48 4.43 11.76
C ARG A 196 9.61 4.82 12.97
N LEU A 197 8.56 4.06 13.25
CA LEU A 197 7.61 4.37 14.31
C LEU A 197 8.27 4.45 15.70
N PRO A 198 9.13 3.50 16.15
CA PRO A 198 9.74 3.58 17.48
C PRO A 198 10.61 4.82 17.66
N GLN A 199 11.39 5.20 16.62
CA GLN A 199 12.23 6.38 16.67
C GLN A 199 11.40 7.67 16.73
N ALA A 200 10.37 7.79 15.90
CA ALA A 200 9.47 8.93 15.89
C ALA A 200 8.71 9.08 17.22
N PHE A 201 8.27 7.97 17.79
CA PHE A 201 7.60 7.92 19.09
C PHE A 201 8.52 8.40 20.23
N MET A 202 9.78 7.92 20.27
CA MET A 202 10.74 8.35 21.27
C MET A 202 11.13 9.83 21.11
N GLN A 203 11.25 10.33 19.89
CA GLN A 203 11.51 11.74 19.63
C GLN A 203 10.35 12.63 20.12
N GLU A 204 9.10 12.25 19.87
CA GLU A 204 7.94 12.98 20.37
C GLU A 204 7.90 12.95 21.91
N LEU A 205 8.09 11.78 22.51
CA LEU A 205 8.12 11.63 23.96
C LEU A 205 9.18 12.53 24.61
N THR A 206 10.41 12.49 24.14
CA THR A 206 11.49 13.33 24.66
C THR A 206 11.24 14.81 24.46
N SER A 207 10.70 15.20 23.30
CA SER A 207 10.33 16.58 23.00
C SER A 207 9.28 17.14 23.96
N ARG A 208 8.28 16.33 24.34
CA ARG A 208 7.22 16.71 25.29
C ARG A 208 7.72 16.76 26.74
N PHE A 209 8.66 15.85 27.12
CA PHE A 209 9.26 15.88 28.46
C PHE A 209 10.23 17.05 28.67
N THR A 210 10.97 17.45 27.62
CA THR A 210 11.93 18.56 27.70
C THR A 210 11.28 19.93 27.53
N ALA A 211 9.95 20.00 27.46
CA ALA A 211 9.15 21.22 27.28
C ALA A 211 9.48 22.05 26.03
N ILE A 212 10.22 21.49 25.07
CA ILE A 212 10.59 22.19 23.84
C ILE A 212 9.34 22.51 22.99
N SER A 213 8.35 21.62 22.97
CA SER A 213 7.14 21.79 22.17
C SER A 213 5.92 22.31 22.94
N GLY A 214 6.02 22.56 24.25
CA GLY A 214 4.89 23.01 25.10
C GLY A 214 3.83 21.92 25.34
N GLY A 215 3.03 22.05 26.40
CA GLY A 215 1.89 21.19 26.69
C GLY A 215 2.18 19.94 27.54
N GLY A 216 3.43 19.52 27.71
CA GLY A 216 3.80 18.43 28.61
C GLY A 216 3.15 17.08 28.31
N ILE A 217 3.12 16.21 29.33
CA ILE A 217 2.57 14.83 29.24
C ILE A 217 1.08 14.80 28.89
N VAL A 218 0.32 15.80 29.29
CA VAL A 218 -1.13 15.86 29.02
C VAL A 218 -1.40 15.96 27.52
N MET A 219 -0.63 16.80 26.81
CA MET A 219 -0.75 16.92 25.35
C MET A 219 -0.36 15.63 24.65
N PHE A 220 0.67 14.94 25.11
CA PHE A 220 1.06 13.62 24.58
C PHE A 220 -0.05 12.56 24.72
N ILE A 221 -0.76 12.54 25.84
CA ILE A 221 -1.91 11.62 26.01
C ILE A 221 -3.05 11.98 25.03
N VAL A 222 -3.32 13.27 24.81
CA VAL A 222 -4.32 13.71 23.84
C VAL A 222 -3.92 13.28 22.42
N GLU A 223 -2.67 13.42 22.06
CA GLU A 223 -2.14 12.96 20.77
C GLU A 223 -2.36 11.44 20.58
N LEU A 224 -2.05 10.63 21.58
CA LEU A 224 -2.28 9.20 21.53
C LEU A 224 -3.76 8.84 21.39
N LEU A 225 -4.66 9.58 22.05
CA LEU A 225 -6.10 9.39 21.90
C LEU A 225 -6.57 9.74 20.48
N ILE A 226 -6.09 10.85 19.91
CA ILE A 226 -6.39 11.23 18.53
C ILE A 226 -5.86 10.18 17.55
N LEU A 227 -4.60 9.74 17.72
CA LEU A 227 -4.01 8.67 16.91
C LEU A 227 -4.87 7.41 16.94
N TYR A 228 -5.27 6.98 18.13
CA TYR A 228 -6.15 5.82 18.30
C TYR A 228 -7.49 5.99 17.59
N ALA A 229 -8.12 7.17 17.71
CA ALA A 229 -9.37 7.46 17.03
C ALA A 229 -9.24 7.43 15.50
N VAL A 230 -8.14 7.96 14.95
CA VAL A 230 -7.86 7.94 13.50
C VAL A 230 -7.60 6.52 13.01
N VAL A 231 -6.86 5.70 13.78
CA VAL A 231 -6.66 4.28 13.44
C VAL A 231 -7.99 3.53 13.42
N CYS A 232 -8.86 3.74 14.42
CA CYS A 232 -10.20 3.13 14.44
C CYS A 232 -11.03 3.57 13.23
N ALA A 233 -11.02 4.85 12.87
CA ALA A 233 -11.71 5.37 11.69
C ALA A 233 -11.18 4.74 10.40
N ALA A 234 -9.85 4.59 10.25
CA ALA A 234 -9.24 3.94 9.11
C ALA A 234 -9.64 2.45 9.00
N ILE A 235 -9.69 1.72 10.12
CA ILE A 235 -10.13 0.33 10.15
C ILE A 235 -11.59 0.21 9.72
N LEU A 236 -12.47 1.07 10.24
CA LEU A 236 -13.89 1.10 9.86
C LEU A 236 -14.07 1.39 8.36
N LEU A 237 -13.26 2.30 7.80
CA LEU A 237 -13.27 2.60 6.36
C LEU A 237 -12.90 1.38 5.53
N VAL A 238 -11.79 0.70 5.88
CA VAL A 238 -11.27 -0.45 5.11
C VAL A 238 -12.20 -1.66 5.21
N GLN A 239 -12.83 -1.87 6.38
CA GLN A 239 -13.79 -2.96 6.60
C GLN A 239 -15.20 -2.63 6.11
N GLY A 240 -15.49 -1.38 5.78
CA GLY A 240 -16.80 -0.93 5.31
C GLY A 240 -17.22 -1.64 4.03
N VAL A 241 -18.34 -2.40 4.08
CA VAL A 241 -18.85 -3.17 2.94
C VAL A 241 -20.35 -2.97 2.78
N ARG A 242 -20.80 -2.61 1.59
CA ARG A 242 -22.22 -2.64 1.21
C ARG A 242 -22.57 -4.01 0.64
N ARG A 243 -23.48 -4.71 1.28
CA ARG A 243 -23.97 -6.03 0.84
C ARG A 243 -25.16 -5.86 -0.10
N VAL A 244 -24.99 -6.26 -1.37
CA VAL A 244 -26.09 -6.26 -2.37
C VAL A 244 -26.66 -7.67 -2.41
N PRO A 245 -27.98 -7.85 -2.14
CA PRO A 245 -28.60 -9.17 -2.16
C PRO A 245 -28.71 -9.69 -3.61
N VAL A 246 -28.28 -10.91 -3.83
CA VAL A 246 -28.41 -11.64 -5.09
C VAL A 246 -29.13 -12.95 -4.83
N GLN A 247 -30.09 -13.28 -5.65
CA GLN A 247 -30.82 -14.52 -5.59
C GLN A 247 -30.48 -15.39 -6.80
N TYR A 248 -30.08 -16.61 -6.55
CA TYR A 248 -29.84 -17.60 -7.61
C TYR A 248 -31.07 -18.43 -7.86
N ALA A 249 -31.34 -18.74 -9.13
CA ALA A 249 -32.46 -19.57 -9.50
C ALA A 249 -32.33 -20.97 -8.91
N LYS A 250 -33.45 -21.55 -8.45
CA LYS A 250 -33.50 -22.93 -7.98
C LYS A 250 -33.35 -23.86 -9.18
N ARG A 251 -32.48 -24.85 -9.09
CA ARG A 251 -32.36 -25.94 -10.05
C ARG A 251 -33.03 -27.17 -9.47
N LEU A 252 -33.97 -27.77 -10.25
CA LEU A 252 -34.56 -29.06 -9.95
C LEU A 252 -33.73 -30.13 -10.67
N VAL A 253 -33.13 -31.05 -9.92
CA VAL A 253 -32.47 -32.23 -10.47
C VAL A 253 -33.19 -33.45 -9.90
N GLY A 254 -34.07 -34.05 -10.70
CA GLY A 254 -35.01 -35.07 -10.23
C GLY A 254 -35.97 -34.51 -9.19
N ASN A 255 -36.16 -35.19 -8.07
CA ASN A 255 -37.07 -34.80 -6.97
C ASN A 255 -36.39 -33.90 -5.92
N LYS A 256 -35.11 -33.47 -6.12
CA LYS A 256 -34.40 -32.64 -5.17
C LYS A 256 -34.20 -31.22 -5.71
N GLN A 257 -34.52 -30.22 -4.89
CA GLN A 257 -34.28 -28.82 -5.18
C GLN A 257 -32.86 -28.43 -4.71
N TYR A 258 -32.04 -27.96 -5.65
CA TYR A 258 -30.71 -27.39 -5.36
C TYR A 258 -30.72 -25.90 -5.68
N GLY A 259 -30.10 -25.09 -4.79
CA GLY A 259 -29.99 -23.64 -4.96
C GLY A 259 -31.14 -22.86 -4.32
N GLY A 260 -31.27 -21.59 -4.70
CA GLY A 260 -32.31 -20.69 -4.15
C GLY A 260 -31.87 -19.98 -2.85
N SER A 261 -30.63 -20.12 -2.44
CA SER A 261 -30.08 -19.36 -1.32
C SER A 261 -29.85 -17.90 -1.70
N ARG A 262 -30.21 -16.98 -0.83
CA ARG A 262 -29.82 -15.57 -0.97
C ARG A 262 -28.32 -15.44 -0.65
N GLN A 263 -27.57 -14.93 -1.60
CA GLN A 263 -26.18 -14.57 -1.42
C GLN A 263 -26.05 -13.05 -1.46
N TYR A 264 -24.94 -12.53 -0.96
CA TYR A 264 -24.67 -11.10 -0.95
C TYR A 264 -23.35 -10.84 -1.68
N ILE A 265 -23.39 -9.91 -2.63
CA ILE A 265 -22.17 -9.38 -3.24
C ILE A 265 -21.62 -8.28 -2.31
N PRO A 266 -20.42 -8.45 -1.75
CA PRO A 266 -19.80 -7.43 -0.92
C PRO A 266 -19.16 -6.35 -1.79
N LEU A 267 -19.73 -5.15 -1.85
CA LEU A 267 -19.11 -3.98 -2.45
C LEU A 267 -18.37 -3.23 -1.36
N LYS A 268 -17.05 -3.23 -1.42
CA LYS A 268 -16.19 -2.53 -0.44
C LYS A 268 -16.31 -1.03 -0.62
N LEU A 269 -16.40 -0.29 0.49
CA LEU A 269 -16.36 1.18 0.53
C LEU A 269 -15.00 1.67 0.00
N PHE A 270 -13.94 0.95 0.35
CA PHE A 270 -12.55 1.16 -0.04
C PHE A 270 -12.14 0.15 -1.12
N ALA A 271 -12.90 0.11 -2.23
CA ALA A 271 -12.67 -0.84 -3.32
C ALA A 271 -11.33 -0.62 -4.04
N ALA A 272 -10.90 0.62 -4.12
CA ALA A 272 -9.64 1.02 -4.72
C ALA A 272 -8.41 0.71 -3.85
N ASN A 273 -8.60 0.26 -2.60
CA ASN A 273 -7.52 0.06 -1.61
C ASN A 273 -6.62 1.31 -1.49
N VAL A 274 -5.33 1.11 -1.24
CA VAL A 274 -4.36 2.19 -1.01
C VAL A 274 -3.86 2.86 -2.30
N MET A 275 -4.18 2.27 -3.48
CA MET A 275 -3.64 2.72 -4.76
C MET A 275 -3.90 4.20 -5.07
N PRO A 276 -5.10 4.77 -4.91
CA PRO A 276 -5.37 6.18 -5.22
C PRO A 276 -4.46 7.16 -4.46
N ILE A 277 -4.12 6.81 -3.22
CA ILE A 277 -3.26 7.66 -2.37
C ILE A 277 -1.83 7.63 -2.88
N ILE A 278 -1.34 6.43 -3.24
CA ILE A 278 0.00 6.26 -3.81
C ILE A 278 0.11 7.02 -5.15
N PHE A 279 -0.94 6.98 -5.99
CA PHE A 279 -1.00 7.74 -7.25
C PHE A 279 -0.96 9.25 -7.00
N ALA A 280 -1.79 9.75 -6.09
CA ALA A 280 -1.81 11.17 -5.74
C ALA A 280 -0.43 11.62 -5.24
N GLN A 281 0.21 10.80 -4.40
CA GLN A 281 1.53 11.08 -3.87
C GLN A 281 2.62 11.06 -4.94
N ALA A 282 2.61 10.08 -5.85
CA ALA A 282 3.55 10.01 -6.97
C ALA A 282 3.45 11.26 -7.87
N LEU A 283 2.23 11.76 -8.12
CA LEU A 283 2.02 13.01 -8.85
C LEU A 283 2.56 14.24 -8.10
N MET A 284 2.43 14.26 -6.77
CA MET A 284 2.96 15.35 -5.95
C MET A 284 4.51 15.37 -5.90
N PHE A 285 5.19 14.29 -6.32
CA PHE A 285 6.64 14.31 -6.51
C PHE A 285 7.10 14.99 -7.81
N ILE A 286 6.23 15.17 -8.80
CA ILE A 286 6.59 15.82 -10.07
C ILE A 286 7.05 17.27 -9.87
N PRO A 287 6.32 18.14 -9.15
CA PRO A 287 6.79 19.49 -8.84
C PRO A 287 8.14 19.52 -8.15
N LEU A 288 8.40 18.58 -7.25
CA LEU A 288 9.69 18.49 -6.55
C LEU A 288 10.86 18.18 -7.50
N THR A 289 10.66 17.24 -8.43
CA THR A 289 11.68 16.92 -9.44
C THR A 289 11.94 18.09 -10.36
N ILE A 290 10.91 18.83 -10.77
CA ILE A 290 11.04 20.04 -11.63
C ILE A 290 11.88 21.10 -10.90
N VAL A 291 11.64 21.34 -9.60
CA VAL A 291 12.39 22.32 -8.81
C VAL A 291 13.87 21.92 -8.64
N GLN A 292 14.16 20.63 -8.46
CA GLN A 292 15.55 20.14 -8.37
C GLN A 292 16.37 20.41 -9.62
N PHE A 293 15.73 20.45 -10.79
CA PHE A 293 16.38 20.76 -12.08
C PHE A 293 16.34 22.26 -12.45
N SER A 294 15.49 23.05 -11.78
CA SER A 294 15.34 24.49 -12.05
C SER A 294 16.16 25.32 -11.09
N THR A 295 17.19 25.98 -11.58
CA THR A 295 18.11 26.83 -10.80
C THR A 295 17.46 28.14 -10.28
N ASN A 296 16.28 28.53 -10.75
CA ASN A 296 15.60 29.80 -10.44
C ASN A 296 14.10 29.62 -10.11
N SER A 297 13.77 28.79 -9.11
CA SER A 297 12.37 28.61 -8.72
C SER A 297 11.93 29.62 -7.63
N THR A 298 11.78 30.88 -8.02
CA THR A 298 11.23 31.95 -7.16
C THR A 298 9.68 32.01 -7.18
N ASN A 299 9.02 31.06 -7.86
CA ASN A 299 7.56 31.07 -7.95
C ASN A 299 6.93 30.67 -6.58
N PRO A 300 6.16 31.57 -5.93
CA PRO A 300 5.57 31.32 -4.61
C PRO A 300 4.59 30.15 -4.61
N VAL A 301 3.91 29.91 -5.73
CA VAL A 301 3.00 28.76 -5.90
C VAL A 301 3.77 27.43 -5.87
N LEU A 302 4.94 27.39 -6.51
CA LEU A 302 5.77 26.19 -6.56
C LEU A 302 6.36 25.89 -5.17
N GLN A 303 6.80 26.92 -4.43
CA GLN A 303 7.26 26.76 -3.03
C GLN A 303 6.13 26.32 -2.09
N ALA A 304 4.91 26.83 -2.29
CA ALA A 304 3.76 26.37 -1.52
C ALA A 304 3.39 24.91 -1.81
N LEU A 305 3.60 24.42 -3.04
CA LEU A 305 3.40 23.00 -3.39
C LEU A 305 4.51 22.08 -2.87
N LEU A 306 5.69 22.62 -2.57
CA LEU A 306 6.79 21.86 -1.97
C LEU A 306 6.64 21.73 -0.46
N ASN A 307 5.99 22.70 0.17
CA ASN A 307 5.78 22.69 1.61
C ASN A 307 4.54 21.87 1.96
N ARG A 308 4.75 20.71 2.61
CA ARG A 308 3.70 19.77 3.02
C ARG A 308 2.68 20.39 3.98
N ASP A 309 3.12 21.32 4.82
CA ASP A 309 2.23 21.98 5.80
C ASP A 309 1.41 23.12 5.16
N SER A 310 1.66 23.43 3.88
CA SER A 310 0.91 24.43 3.14
C SER A 310 -0.52 23.96 2.87
N LEU A 311 -1.47 24.89 3.05
CA LEU A 311 -2.88 24.66 2.75
C LEU A 311 -3.09 24.32 1.27
N LEU A 312 -2.32 24.95 0.36
CA LEU A 312 -2.37 24.67 -1.07
C LEU A 312 -1.98 23.22 -1.40
N TYR A 313 -0.88 22.73 -0.80
CA TYR A 313 -0.47 21.34 -0.95
C TYR A 313 -1.58 20.38 -0.54
N ASN A 314 -2.16 20.60 0.64
CA ASN A 314 -3.16 19.70 1.20
C ASN A 314 -4.49 19.72 0.42
N ILE A 315 -4.92 20.85 -0.11
CA ILE A 315 -6.10 20.94 -0.99
C ILE A 315 -5.87 20.19 -2.30
N VAL A 316 -4.73 20.43 -2.96
CA VAL A 316 -4.40 19.75 -4.23
C VAL A 316 -4.26 18.26 -4.01
N PHE A 317 -3.61 17.84 -2.93
CA PHE A 317 -3.45 16.43 -2.57
C PHE A 317 -4.79 15.74 -2.30
N ALA A 318 -5.69 16.38 -1.54
CA ALA A 318 -7.04 15.87 -1.29
C ALA A 318 -7.86 15.76 -2.58
N ALA A 319 -7.80 16.77 -3.46
CA ALA A 319 -8.48 16.76 -4.75
C ALA A 319 -7.97 15.62 -5.66
N LEU A 320 -6.66 15.41 -5.70
CA LEU A 320 -6.05 14.29 -6.45
C LEU A 320 -6.48 12.94 -5.90
N ILE A 321 -6.54 12.77 -4.57
CA ILE A 321 -7.00 11.51 -3.96
C ILE A 321 -8.44 11.22 -4.37
N ILE A 322 -9.33 12.20 -4.30
CA ILE A 322 -10.73 12.03 -4.69
C ILE A 322 -10.81 11.63 -6.17
N LEU A 323 -10.13 12.35 -7.05
CA LEU A 323 -10.10 12.09 -8.48
C LEU A 323 -9.59 10.67 -8.78
N PHE A 324 -8.46 10.28 -8.20
CA PHE A 324 -7.91 8.94 -8.40
C PHE A 324 -8.74 7.83 -7.77
N THR A 325 -9.45 8.10 -6.68
CA THR A 325 -10.37 7.11 -6.09
C THR A 325 -11.49 6.78 -7.06
N TYR A 326 -12.11 7.77 -7.68
CA TYR A 326 -13.11 7.55 -8.71
C TYR A 326 -12.54 6.83 -9.94
N PHE A 327 -11.43 7.32 -10.44
CA PHE A 327 -10.75 6.75 -11.60
C PHE A 327 -10.40 5.27 -11.38
N TYR A 328 -9.76 4.95 -10.25
CA TYR A 328 -9.33 3.60 -9.94
C TYR A 328 -10.51 2.65 -9.65
N THR A 329 -11.55 3.14 -9.00
CA THR A 329 -12.77 2.36 -8.76
C THR A 329 -13.44 1.99 -10.08
N ALA A 330 -13.53 2.92 -11.04
CA ALA A 330 -14.10 2.68 -12.37
C ALA A 330 -13.30 1.64 -13.18
N ILE A 331 -11.97 1.58 -13.00
CA ILE A 331 -11.11 0.60 -13.68
C ILE A 331 -11.20 -0.79 -13.04
N THR A 332 -11.16 -0.83 -11.70
CA THR A 332 -11.07 -2.09 -10.96
C THR A 332 -12.38 -2.85 -10.95
N LEU A 333 -13.49 -2.14 -10.85
CA LEU A 333 -14.82 -2.72 -10.83
C LEU A 333 -15.52 -2.43 -12.14
N ASN A 334 -15.80 -3.48 -12.90
CA ASN A 334 -16.54 -3.39 -14.16
C ASN A 334 -17.98 -3.86 -13.96
N PRO A 335 -18.97 -2.94 -13.81
CA PRO A 335 -20.36 -3.30 -13.55
C PRO A 335 -20.98 -4.16 -14.64
N THR A 336 -20.59 -3.94 -15.90
CA THR A 336 -21.10 -4.72 -17.03
C THR A 336 -20.67 -6.17 -16.98
N GLN A 337 -19.38 -6.42 -16.69
CA GLN A 337 -18.84 -7.77 -16.54
C GLN A 337 -19.47 -8.49 -15.34
N MET A 338 -19.63 -7.80 -14.20
CA MET A 338 -20.30 -8.36 -13.02
C MET A 338 -21.76 -8.74 -13.32
N ALA A 339 -22.50 -7.92 -14.07
CA ALA A 339 -23.88 -8.21 -14.45
C ALA A 339 -23.96 -9.39 -15.42
N GLU A 340 -23.01 -9.52 -16.37
CA GLU A 340 -22.94 -10.66 -17.29
C GLU A 340 -22.58 -11.95 -16.54
N ASP A 341 -21.64 -11.94 -15.62
CA ASP A 341 -21.24 -13.10 -14.81
C ASP A 341 -22.42 -13.57 -13.94
N MET A 342 -23.16 -12.62 -13.34
CA MET A 342 -24.39 -12.95 -12.62
C MET A 342 -25.43 -13.60 -13.54
N LYS A 343 -25.64 -13.06 -14.75
CA LYS A 343 -26.59 -13.62 -15.72
C LYS A 343 -26.19 -15.02 -16.15
N ARG A 344 -24.89 -15.27 -16.40
CA ARG A 344 -24.37 -16.61 -16.75
C ARG A 344 -24.61 -17.64 -15.65
N ASN A 345 -24.50 -17.19 -14.38
CA ASN A 345 -24.73 -18.04 -13.21
C ASN A 345 -26.21 -18.11 -12.77
N ASN A 346 -27.16 -17.62 -13.60
CA ASN A 346 -28.58 -17.52 -13.28
C ASN A 346 -28.87 -16.77 -11.96
N GLY A 347 -28.02 -15.79 -11.61
CA GLY A 347 -28.20 -14.88 -10.49
C GLY A 347 -28.95 -13.62 -10.94
N PHE A 348 -29.78 -13.08 -10.07
CA PHE A 348 -30.46 -11.81 -10.29
C PHE A 348 -30.61 -11.03 -8.99
N ILE A 349 -30.68 -9.71 -9.11
CA ILE A 349 -30.96 -8.81 -7.98
C ILE A 349 -32.49 -8.68 -7.88
N PRO A 350 -33.11 -8.95 -6.70
CA PRO A 350 -34.53 -8.78 -6.53
C PRO A 350 -35.00 -7.38 -6.91
N GLY A 351 -35.99 -7.27 -7.80
CA GLY A 351 -36.53 -5.99 -8.28
C GLY A 351 -35.82 -5.34 -9.47
N VAL A 352 -34.70 -5.94 -9.98
CA VAL A 352 -33.93 -5.41 -11.12
C VAL A 352 -33.90 -6.46 -12.24
N LYS A 353 -34.13 -6.02 -13.48
CA LYS A 353 -34.04 -6.91 -14.65
C LYS A 353 -32.59 -7.35 -14.88
N PRO A 354 -32.34 -8.67 -15.16
CA PRO A 354 -31.02 -9.18 -15.48
C PRO A 354 -30.43 -8.52 -16.74
N GLY A 355 -29.14 -8.25 -16.74
CA GLY A 355 -28.41 -7.64 -17.86
C GLY A 355 -28.10 -6.16 -17.65
N LYS A 356 -28.37 -5.28 -18.59
CA LYS A 356 -28.00 -3.87 -18.57
C LYS A 356 -28.53 -3.13 -17.33
N ALA A 357 -29.80 -3.34 -16.97
CA ALA A 357 -30.41 -2.72 -15.78
C ALA A 357 -29.69 -3.12 -14.48
N THR A 358 -29.16 -4.35 -14.41
CA THR A 358 -28.34 -4.80 -13.27
C THR A 358 -26.99 -4.09 -13.26
N ALA A 359 -26.35 -3.89 -14.42
CA ALA A 359 -25.11 -3.13 -14.53
C ALA A 359 -25.31 -1.67 -14.08
N ASP A 360 -26.36 -1.00 -14.57
CA ASP A 360 -26.70 0.38 -14.21
C ASP A 360 -27.01 0.51 -12.70
N TYR A 361 -27.68 -0.47 -12.11
CA TYR A 361 -27.94 -0.50 -10.67
C TYR A 361 -26.63 -0.62 -9.86
N ILE A 362 -25.75 -1.56 -10.23
CA ILE A 362 -24.44 -1.74 -9.56
C ILE A 362 -23.62 -0.46 -9.69
N ASP A 363 -23.54 0.15 -10.87
CA ASP A 363 -22.82 1.38 -11.12
C ASP A 363 -23.32 2.54 -10.25
N THR A 364 -24.65 2.68 -10.14
CA THR A 364 -25.28 3.69 -9.27
C THR A 364 -24.93 3.45 -7.80
N VAL A 365 -24.97 2.21 -7.33
CA VAL A 365 -24.61 1.86 -5.95
C VAL A 365 -23.14 2.14 -5.70
N MET A 366 -22.26 1.76 -6.63
CA MET A 366 -20.81 1.99 -6.53
C MET A 366 -20.48 3.48 -6.50
N SER A 367 -21.04 4.28 -7.40
CA SER A 367 -20.84 5.74 -7.42
C SER A 367 -21.24 6.40 -6.11
N ARG A 368 -22.38 5.99 -5.54
CA ARG A 368 -22.86 6.51 -4.24
C ARG A 368 -21.98 6.11 -3.06
N ILE A 369 -21.34 4.94 -3.11
CA ILE A 369 -20.45 4.46 -2.05
C ILE A 369 -19.07 5.11 -2.18
N THR A 370 -18.59 5.30 -3.41
CA THR A 370 -17.26 5.87 -3.67
C THR A 370 -17.14 7.30 -3.19
N PHE A 371 -18.21 8.10 -3.26
CA PHE A 371 -18.18 9.50 -2.82
C PHE A 371 -17.83 9.67 -1.33
N PRO A 372 -18.58 9.12 -0.36
CA PRO A 372 -18.21 9.22 1.05
C PRO A 372 -16.87 8.51 1.33
N GLY A 373 -16.57 7.39 0.65
CA GLY A 373 -15.28 6.72 0.76
C GLY A 373 -14.11 7.61 0.38
N SER A 374 -14.18 8.31 -0.76
CA SER A 374 -13.12 9.21 -1.23
C SER A 374 -12.91 10.42 -0.31
N LEU A 375 -14.00 10.99 0.23
CA LEU A 375 -13.91 12.09 1.20
C LEU A 375 -13.24 11.62 2.50
N PHE A 376 -13.58 10.45 3.00
CA PHE A 376 -12.95 9.89 4.21
C PHE A 376 -11.46 9.61 4.01
N ILE A 377 -11.09 9.07 2.86
CA ILE A 377 -9.68 8.83 2.51
C ILE A 377 -8.92 10.15 2.44
N ALA A 378 -9.48 11.15 1.76
CA ALA A 378 -8.88 12.48 1.64
C ALA A 378 -8.73 13.15 3.03
N PHE A 379 -9.72 13.03 3.91
CA PHE A 379 -9.65 13.54 5.27
C PHE A 379 -8.52 12.87 6.07
N ILE A 380 -8.43 11.54 6.07
CA ILE A 380 -7.35 10.82 6.76
C ILE A 380 -5.98 11.17 6.14
N ALA A 381 -5.91 11.38 4.83
CA ALA A 381 -4.68 11.74 4.15
C ALA A 381 -4.14 13.12 4.52
N VAL A 382 -5.02 14.07 4.88
CA VAL A 382 -4.66 15.44 5.30
C VAL A 382 -4.42 15.53 6.81
N MET A 383 -4.80 14.54 7.62
CA MET A 383 -4.62 14.55 9.08
C MET A 383 -3.20 14.87 9.57
N PRO A 384 -2.10 14.42 8.90
CA PRO A 384 -0.75 14.80 9.31
C PRO A 384 -0.49 16.29 9.31
N ALA A 385 -1.08 17.05 8.35
CA ALA A 385 -0.94 18.49 8.32
C ALA A 385 -1.72 19.17 9.48
N LEU A 386 -2.86 18.61 9.89
CA LEU A 386 -3.57 19.07 11.09
C LEU A 386 -2.79 18.76 12.36
N ALA A 387 -2.11 17.61 12.42
CA ALA A 387 -1.26 17.25 13.56
C ALA A 387 -0.02 18.16 13.66
N SER A 388 0.59 18.57 12.55
CA SER A 388 1.70 19.51 12.56
C SER A 388 1.29 20.91 13.05
N MET A 389 0.05 21.34 12.79
CA MET A 389 -0.51 22.59 13.35
C MET A 389 -0.66 22.54 14.90
N LEU A 390 -0.77 21.35 15.49
CA LEU A 390 -0.80 21.12 16.93
C LEU A 390 0.62 21.00 17.54
N ASN A 391 1.66 21.41 16.81
CA ASN A 391 3.07 21.32 17.21
C ASN A 391 3.53 19.87 17.51
N VAL A 392 2.95 18.87 16.84
CA VAL A 392 3.46 17.50 16.84
C VAL A 392 4.73 17.44 15.99
N GLN A 393 5.76 16.75 16.44
CA GLN A 393 7.00 16.55 15.68
C GLN A 393 6.70 15.95 14.31
N GLN A 394 7.37 16.45 13.26
CA GLN A 394 7.10 16.06 11.88
C GLN A 394 7.24 14.55 11.64
N GLY A 395 8.20 13.89 12.29
CA GLY A 395 8.38 12.45 12.22
C GLY A 395 7.17 11.67 12.75
N PHE A 396 6.58 12.12 13.85
CA PHE A 396 5.43 11.47 14.48
C PHE A 396 4.10 11.87 13.83
N SER A 397 3.96 13.11 13.34
CA SER A 397 2.75 13.58 12.65
C SER A 397 2.38 12.73 11.43
N GLN A 398 3.37 12.13 10.76
CA GLN A 398 3.15 11.26 9.61
C GLN A 398 2.38 9.97 9.94
N PHE A 399 2.38 9.56 11.22
CA PHE A 399 1.62 8.39 11.68
C PHE A 399 0.18 8.72 12.06
N PHE A 400 -0.19 10.00 12.19
CA PHE A 400 -1.57 10.43 12.45
C PHE A 400 -2.50 10.25 11.26
N GLY A 401 -1.99 9.85 10.11
CA GLY A 401 -2.80 9.67 8.91
C GLY A 401 -1.92 9.58 7.68
N GLY A 402 -2.41 10.18 6.61
CA GLY A 402 -1.71 10.17 5.33
C GLY A 402 -1.61 8.78 4.73
N THR A 403 -0.67 8.64 3.83
CA THR A 403 -0.43 7.39 3.11
C THR A 403 0.06 6.28 4.01
N SER A 404 0.88 6.59 5.01
CA SER A 404 1.52 5.63 5.90
C SER A 404 0.52 4.82 6.74
N LEU A 405 -0.40 5.51 7.40
CA LEU A 405 -1.41 4.85 8.24
C LEU A 405 -2.37 4.01 7.40
N LEU A 406 -2.84 4.54 6.27
CA LEU A 406 -3.76 3.81 5.40
C LEU A 406 -3.11 2.58 4.76
N ILE A 407 -1.83 2.67 4.36
CA ILE A 407 -1.06 1.51 3.88
C ILE A 407 -0.92 0.47 5.00
N LEU A 408 -0.53 0.91 6.19
CA LEU A 408 -0.35 0.02 7.33
C LEU A 408 -1.63 -0.74 7.66
N VAL A 409 -2.75 -0.02 7.83
CA VAL A 409 -4.06 -0.62 8.14
C VAL A 409 -4.53 -1.53 7.00
N GLY A 410 -4.42 -1.07 5.74
CA GLY A 410 -4.84 -1.85 4.58
C GLY A 410 -4.07 -3.16 4.44
N VAL A 411 -2.76 -3.11 4.54
CA VAL A 411 -1.90 -4.30 4.42
C VAL A 411 -2.12 -5.27 5.56
N VAL A 412 -2.26 -4.78 6.79
CA VAL A 412 -2.55 -5.65 7.96
C VAL A 412 -3.89 -6.36 7.79
N ILE A 413 -4.95 -5.65 7.38
CA ILE A 413 -6.27 -6.27 7.17
C ILE A 413 -6.22 -7.28 6.02
N ASP A 414 -5.58 -6.95 4.90
CA ASP A 414 -5.46 -7.86 3.76
C ASP A 414 -4.67 -9.13 4.14
N THR A 415 -3.58 -9.00 4.89
CA THR A 415 -2.78 -10.15 5.35
C THR A 415 -3.56 -11.01 6.35
N LEU A 416 -4.30 -10.40 7.29
CA LEU A 416 -5.16 -11.12 8.23
C LEU A 416 -6.26 -11.89 7.49
N THR A 417 -6.92 -11.27 6.51
CA THR A 417 -7.96 -11.92 5.70
C THR A 417 -7.41 -13.12 4.93
N GLN A 418 -6.18 -13.03 4.42
CA GLN A 418 -5.52 -14.17 3.75
C GLN A 418 -5.20 -15.29 4.73
N ILE A 419 -4.70 -14.97 5.94
CA ILE A 419 -4.45 -15.97 6.99
C ILE A 419 -5.75 -16.67 7.38
N GLU A 420 -6.84 -15.93 7.58
CA GLU A 420 -8.16 -16.47 7.89
C GLU A 420 -8.68 -17.40 6.79
N SER A 421 -8.50 -16.99 5.52
CA SER A 421 -8.89 -17.81 4.37
C SER A 421 -8.13 -19.14 4.35
N HIS A 422 -6.81 -19.14 4.59
CA HIS A 422 -6.01 -20.36 4.68
C HIS A 422 -6.43 -21.25 5.87
N LEU A 423 -6.75 -20.66 7.02
CA LEU A 423 -7.25 -21.40 8.18
C LEU A 423 -8.59 -22.08 7.90
N MET A 424 -9.52 -21.38 7.24
CA MET A 424 -10.83 -21.91 6.87
C MET A 424 -10.71 -23.09 5.90
N MET A 425 -9.91 -22.96 4.84
CA MET A 425 -9.74 -24.06 3.87
C MET A 425 -9.26 -25.35 4.55
N ARG A 426 -8.29 -25.27 5.45
CA ARG A 426 -7.78 -26.44 6.19
C ARG A 426 -8.79 -27.01 7.21
N HIS A 427 -9.62 -26.17 7.78
CA HIS A 427 -10.69 -26.65 8.67
C HIS A 427 -11.73 -27.48 7.90
N TYR A 428 -12.06 -27.07 6.66
CA TYR A 428 -12.92 -27.84 5.76
C TYR A 428 -12.30 -29.18 5.35
N ASP A 429 -11.01 -29.21 4.98
CA ASP A 429 -10.29 -30.45 4.64
C ASP A 429 -10.27 -31.42 5.83
N GLY A 430 -10.09 -30.92 7.06
CA GLY A 430 -10.13 -31.72 8.28
C GLY A 430 -11.52 -32.31 8.55
N LEU A 431 -12.59 -31.60 8.24
CA LEU A 431 -13.97 -32.08 8.36
C LEU A 431 -14.31 -33.13 7.31
N LEU A 432 -13.83 -32.97 6.08
CA LEU A 432 -13.99 -33.94 5.00
C LEU A 432 -13.23 -35.25 5.30
N ASN A 433 -11.98 -35.15 5.74
CA ASN A 433 -11.15 -36.31 6.09
C ASN A 433 -11.62 -37.03 7.37
N SER A 434 -12.28 -36.33 8.28
CA SER A 434 -12.81 -36.96 9.52
C SER A 434 -14.17 -37.65 9.35
N GLY A 435 -14.75 -37.66 8.17
CA GLY A 435 -16.04 -38.30 7.86
C GLY A 435 -17.24 -37.76 8.66
N ARG A 436 -17.09 -36.58 9.28
CA ARG A 436 -18.11 -35.97 10.14
C ARG A 436 -19.23 -35.21 9.41
N VAL A 437 -19.18 -35.09 8.09
CA VAL A 437 -20.30 -34.59 7.30
C VAL A 437 -21.28 -35.74 7.06
N ARG A 438 -22.03 -36.12 8.09
CA ARG A 438 -23.19 -37.01 7.94
C ARG A 438 -24.39 -36.13 7.57
N SER A 439 -24.99 -36.42 6.42
CA SER A 439 -26.31 -35.88 6.07
C SER A 439 -27.31 -36.39 7.10
N THR A 440 -28.10 -35.51 7.68
CA THR A 440 -29.19 -35.83 8.61
C THR A 440 -30.38 -36.57 7.95
N HIS A 441 -30.26 -36.94 6.68
CA HIS A 441 -31.26 -37.76 5.99
C HIS A 441 -30.61 -39.04 5.49
N ASN A 442 -31.01 -40.19 6.01
CA ASN A 442 -30.73 -41.57 5.70
C ASN A 442 -30.11 -41.84 4.30
N GLY A 443 -28.90 -41.39 4.10
CA GLY A 443 -28.16 -41.61 2.87
C GLY A 443 -26.68 -41.31 3.15
N VAL A 444 -25.86 -42.36 3.19
CA VAL A 444 -24.42 -42.28 3.19
C VAL A 444 -24.05 -41.58 1.88
N ILE A 445 -23.57 -40.32 1.95
CA ILE A 445 -22.89 -39.72 0.81
C ILE A 445 -21.48 -40.27 0.84
N THR A 446 -21.24 -41.30 0.05
CA THR A 446 -19.88 -41.66 -0.36
C THR A 446 -19.33 -40.48 -1.15
N ALA A 447 -18.36 -39.76 -0.58
CA ALA A 447 -17.61 -38.75 -1.28
C ALA A 447 -16.74 -39.44 -2.32
N TYR A 448 -16.88 -39.04 -3.58
CA TYR A 448 -15.90 -39.23 -4.63
C TYR A 448 -15.00 -38.05 -4.70
#